data_09db993eef6e890af3b238ce86d23d4d
#
_entry.id   09db993eef6e890af3b238ce86d23d4d
#
_cell.length_a   1.000
_cell.length_b   1.000
_cell.length_c   1.000
_cell.angle_alpha   90.00
_cell.angle_beta   90.00
_cell.angle_gamma   90.00
#
_symmetry.space_group_name_H-M   'P 1'
#
loop_
_entity.id
_entity.type
_entity.pdbx_description
1 polymer ?
#
loop_
_entity_poly.entity_id
_entity_poly.type
_entity_poly.pdbx_seq_one_letter_code
_entity_poly.pdbx_strand_id
1 'polypeptide(L)'
;KNPDLSLSIPEIVDYSDNIYCSFKGRKGISPIYTDISLVEFYDYLGEIDLNTFDIDKVKSFSLNLCNEEGVITKAYNIYRSFIYDIHFDNEDIIYHLCEGEWYKVDQDYLQSLKDYIDARCEDTLLPPYNHDKIRDNIRNYSEENYNEDVANNSRNHICLDQKDISPDGHTQIEPCDIISYHDNKCIFHHIKISSRSSQLSHLFNQGVNSIELLILESRSKEKLKELIEENIQDKDLDSFNRVIDNGNYKVEFGIITKKPARLKSENLPL
;
A
#
# COMPACT_ATOMS: atom_id res chain seq x y z
N LYS A 1 0.66 -5.71 -25.07
CA LYS A 1 0.78 -5.25 -23.67
C LYS A 1 1.62 -6.27 -22.93
N ASN A 2 2.75 -5.87 -22.38
CA ASN A 2 3.58 -6.75 -21.57
C ASN A 2 2.96 -6.85 -20.17
N PRO A 3 2.61 -8.07 -19.68
CA PRO A 3 1.99 -8.24 -18.37
C PRO A 3 2.92 -7.88 -17.20
N ASP A 4 4.23 -7.93 -17.43
CA ASP A 4 5.25 -7.76 -16.38
C ASP A 4 5.68 -6.30 -16.20
N LEU A 5 5.24 -5.39 -17.11
CA LEU A 5 5.51 -3.96 -17.00
C LEU A 5 4.42 -3.29 -16.14
N SER A 6 4.83 -2.52 -15.16
CA SER A 6 3.95 -1.71 -14.31
C SER A 6 4.46 -0.29 -14.12
N LEU A 7 3.62 0.57 -13.54
CA LEU A 7 3.98 1.93 -13.15
C LEU A 7 3.94 2.06 -11.62
N SER A 8 4.93 2.75 -11.08
CA SER A 8 5.01 3.11 -9.68
C SER A 8 5.54 4.54 -9.51
N ILE A 9 5.32 5.13 -8.36
CA ILE A 9 5.98 6.39 -7.99
C ILE A 9 7.43 6.05 -7.61
N PRO A 10 8.44 6.73 -8.21
CA PRO A 10 9.85 6.40 -7.98
C PRO A 10 10.41 6.93 -6.64
N GLU A 11 9.58 7.37 -5.74
CA GLU A 11 9.94 7.85 -4.40
C GLU A 11 8.92 7.38 -3.38
N ILE A 12 9.33 7.29 -2.12
CA ILE A 12 8.40 7.14 -1.01
C ILE A 12 7.67 8.49 -0.86
N VAL A 13 6.38 8.49 -1.11
CA VAL A 13 5.52 9.67 -0.96
C VAL A 13 4.57 9.41 0.19
N ASP A 14 4.35 10.45 1.01
CA ASP A 14 3.27 10.40 1.98
C ASP A 14 1.93 10.41 1.23
N TYR A 15 1.16 9.35 1.41
CA TYR A 15 -0.15 9.16 0.75
C TYR A 15 -1.32 9.58 1.65
N SER A 16 -1.06 10.37 2.70
CA SER A 16 -2.10 10.88 3.61
C SER A 16 -3.18 11.68 2.87
N ASP A 17 -2.85 12.23 1.71
CA ASP A 17 -3.81 12.89 0.82
C ASP A 17 -4.15 11.98 -0.37
N ASN A 18 -5.40 11.98 -0.82
CA ASN A 18 -5.79 11.33 -2.06
C ASN A 18 -4.89 11.81 -3.20
N ILE A 19 -4.01 10.95 -3.69
CA ILE A 19 -3.09 11.29 -4.76
C ILE A 19 -3.75 10.95 -6.09
N TYR A 20 -3.99 11.99 -6.85
CA TYR A 20 -4.40 11.88 -8.25
C TYR A 20 -3.17 11.94 -9.15
N CYS A 21 -3.27 11.38 -10.34
CA CYS A 21 -2.18 11.44 -11.30
C CYS A 21 -2.64 11.93 -12.67
N SER A 22 -1.69 12.45 -13.44
CA SER A 22 -1.85 12.78 -14.85
C SER A 22 -0.57 12.49 -15.61
N PHE A 23 -0.67 12.38 -16.94
CA PHE A 23 0.49 12.22 -17.81
C PHE A 23 0.71 13.48 -18.62
N LYS A 24 1.99 13.81 -18.89
CA LYS A 24 2.36 14.94 -19.74
C LYS A 24 3.35 14.50 -20.81
N GLY A 25 3.16 14.98 -22.03
CA GLY A 25 4.04 14.73 -23.16
C GLY A 25 3.61 15.54 -24.39
N ARG A 26 3.87 15.04 -25.60
CA ARG A 26 3.60 15.75 -26.86
C ARG A 26 2.14 16.16 -27.07
N LYS A 27 1.19 15.42 -26.51
CA LYS A 27 -0.25 15.71 -26.60
C LYS A 27 -0.76 16.67 -25.50
N GLY A 28 0.17 17.26 -24.70
CA GLY A 28 -0.18 18.07 -23.55
C GLY A 28 -0.35 17.24 -22.29
N ILE A 29 -1.25 17.66 -21.39
CA ILE A 29 -1.55 16.98 -20.13
C ILE A 29 -2.79 16.12 -20.32
N SER A 30 -2.77 14.88 -19.82
CA SER A 30 -3.92 13.98 -19.82
C SER A 30 -5.02 14.46 -18.87
N PRO A 31 -6.22 13.85 -18.91
CA PRO A 31 -7.15 13.91 -17.78
C PRO A 31 -6.48 13.48 -16.46
N ILE A 32 -7.11 13.83 -15.35
CA ILE A 32 -6.70 13.42 -14.02
C ILE A 32 -7.28 12.03 -13.74
N TYR A 33 -6.44 11.15 -13.24
CA TYR A 33 -6.81 9.79 -12.86
C TYR A 33 -6.69 9.63 -11.34
N THR A 34 -7.53 8.80 -10.79
CA THR A 34 -7.52 8.47 -9.34
C THR A 34 -6.49 7.42 -8.97
N ASP A 35 -5.79 6.86 -9.96
CA ASP A 35 -4.84 5.79 -9.75
C ASP A 35 -3.75 5.79 -10.82
N ILE A 36 -2.57 5.27 -10.47
CA ILE A 36 -1.44 5.13 -11.41
C ILE A 36 -1.59 3.81 -12.15
N SER A 37 -1.93 3.88 -13.43
CA SER A 37 -2.18 2.72 -14.25
C SER A 37 -1.46 2.80 -15.60
N LEU A 38 -0.81 1.70 -15.96
CA LEU A 38 -0.20 1.57 -17.28
C LEU A 38 -1.23 1.58 -18.41
N VAL A 39 -2.47 1.13 -18.14
CA VAL A 39 -3.56 1.15 -19.12
C VAL A 39 -3.91 2.59 -19.48
N GLU A 40 -4.06 3.47 -18.49
CA GLU A 40 -4.34 4.89 -18.67
C GLU A 40 -3.20 5.61 -19.40
N PHE A 41 -1.95 5.22 -19.11
CA PHE A 41 -0.81 5.74 -19.86
C PHE A 41 -0.84 5.30 -21.33
N TYR A 42 -1.19 4.05 -21.63
CA TYR A 42 -1.37 3.60 -23.02
C TYR A 42 -2.51 4.33 -23.73
N ASP A 43 -3.63 4.58 -23.06
CA ASP A 43 -4.74 5.33 -23.61
C ASP A 43 -4.34 6.79 -23.90
N TYR A 44 -3.54 7.40 -23.01
CA TYR A 44 -2.97 8.72 -23.26
C TYR A 44 -2.01 8.74 -24.44
N LEU A 45 -1.17 7.74 -24.60
CA LEU A 45 -0.26 7.61 -25.74
C LEU A 45 -1.06 7.48 -27.05
N GLY A 46 -2.15 6.71 -27.06
CA GLY A 46 -2.95 6.40 -28.24
C GLY A 46 -2.18 5.54 -29.25
N GLU A 47 -2.45 5.74 -30.52
CA GLU A 47 -1.71 5.03 -31.59
C GLU A 47 -0.26 5.50 -31.65
N ILE A 48 0.67 4.55 -31.62
CA ILE A 48 2.12 4.76 -31.66
C ILE A 48 2.68 4.05 -32.88
N ASP A 49 3.51 4.71 -33.64
CA ASP A 49 4.35 4.06 -34.63
C ASP A 49 5.58 3.44 -33.93
N LEU A 50 5.53 2.13 -33.75
CA LEU A 50 6.59 1.36 -33.06
C LEU A 50 7.96 1.48 -33.76
N ASN A 51 8.01 1.79 -35.06
CA ASN A 51 9.28 1.95 -35.76
C ASN A 51 10.03 3.23 -35.37
N THR A 52 9.30 4.19 -34.82
CA THR A 52 9.85 5.50 -34.45
C THR A 52 9.74 5.79 -32.93
N PHE A 53 9.13 4.91 -32.16
CA PHE A 53 8.95 5.06 -30.71
C PHE A 53 10.08 4.38 -29.97
N ASP A 54 11.09 5.15 -29.63
CA ASP A 54 12.30 4.75 -28.92
C ASP A 54 12.30 5.17 -27.45
N ILE A 55 13.35 4.78 -26.74
CA ILE A 55 13.52 5.08 -25.30
C ILE A 55 13.60 6.59 -25.02
N ASP A 56 14.15 7.38 -25.93
CA ASP A 56 14.25 8.84 -25.74
C ASP A 56 12.89 9.49 -25.83
N LYS A 57 12.00 8.95 -26.67
CA LYS A 57 10.60 9.36 -26.70
C LYS A 57 9.87 8.97 -25.40
N VAL A 58 10.10 7.77 -24.88
CA VAL A 58 9.56 7.37 -23.59
C VAL A 58 10.02 8.35 -22.50
N LYS A 59 11.30 8.67 -22.45
CA LYS A 59 11.87 9.63 -21.48
C LYS A 59 11.33 11.06 -21.63
N SER A 60 10.66 11.39 -22.74
CA SER A 60 10.04 12.70 -22.93
C SER A 60 8.67 12.85 -22.25
N PHE A 61 8.12 11.80 -21.68
CA PHE A 61 6.88 11.82 -20.93
C PHE A 61 7.12 11.97 -19.43
N SER A 62 6.10 12.51 -18.74
CA SER A 62 6.11 12.66 -17.29
C SER A 62 4.86 12.04 -16.69
N LEU A 63 5.03 11.41 -15.53
CA LEU A 63 3.98 11.10 -14.57
C LEU A 63 3.91 12.26 -13.57
N ASN A 64 2.75 12.91 -13.45
CA ASN A 64 2.54 13.98 -12.50
C ASN A 64 1.66 13.48 -11.36
N LEU A 65 1.99 13.86 -10.13
CA LEU A 65 1.09 13.75 -9.00
C LEU A 65 0.31 15.06 -8.85
N CYS A 66 -0.97 14.93 -8.58
CA CYS A 66 -1.90 16.05 -8.47
C CYS A 66 -2.65 15.97 -7.13
N ASN A 67 -3.02 17.12 -6.58
CA ASN A 67 -3.98 17.19 -5.49
C ASN A 67 -5.42 17.03 -6.02
N GLU A 68 -6.42 17.10 -5.12
CA GLU A 68 -7.85 16.98 -5.45
C GLU A 68 -8.33 18.04 -6.44
N GLU A 69 -7.70 19.21 -6.46
CA GLU A 69 -8.01 20.31 -7.39
C GLU A 69 -7.34 20.14 -8.76
N GLY A 70 -6.55 19.08 -8.94
CA GLY A 70 -5.81 18.79 -10.18
C GLY A 70 -4.53 19.60 -10.34
N VAL A 71 -4.07 20.29 -9.31
CA VAL A 71 -2.80 21.02 -9.33
C VAL A 71 -1.66 20.02 -9.23
N ILE A 72 -0.69 20.10 -10.13
CA ILE A 72 0.49 19.25 -10.14
C ILE A 72 1.37 19.63 -8.94
N THR A 73 1.57 18.68 -8.02
CA THR A 73 2.43 18.84 -6.84
C THR A 73 3.84 18.33 -7.08
N LYS A 74 3.97 17.22 -7.82
CA LYS A 74 5.25 16.64 -8.24
C LYS A 74 5.17 16.12 -9.66
N ALA A 75 6.30 16.03 -10.34
CA ALA A 75 6.41 15.46 -11.68
C ALA A 75 7.66 14.57 -11.77
N TYR A 76 7.47 13.37 -12.29
CA TYR A 76 8.54 12.39 -12.51
C TYR A 76 8.70 12.08 -13.98
N ASN A 77 9.91 11.80 -14.40
CA ASN A 77 10.12 11.20 -15.70
C ASN A 77 9.44 9.82 -15.74
N ILE A 78 8.62 9.57 -16.77
CA ILE A 78 7.86 8.31 -16.86
C ILE A 78 8.75 7.07 -16.85
N TYR A 79 9.95 7.14 -17.43
CA TYR A 79 10.89 6.04 -17.46
C TYR A 79 11.35 5.64 -16.05
N ARG A 80 11.48 6.60 -15.13
CA ARG A 80 11.78 6.33 -13.73
C ARG A 80 10.63 5.66 -12.98
N SER A 81 9.42 5.79 -13.50
CA SER A 81 8.21 5.22 -12.92
C SER A 81 7.91 3.81 -13.40
N PHE A 82 8.67 3.28 -14.38
CA PHE A 82 8.52 1.90 -14.80
C PHE A 82 9.15 0.93 -13.83
N ILE A 83 8.40 -0.14 -13.56
CA ILE A 83 8.86 -1.37 -12.89
C ILE A 83 8.73 -2.48 -13.93
N TYR A 84 9.82 -3.18 -14.20
CA TYR A 84 9.82 -4.24 -15.20
C TYR A 84 10.88 -5.30 -14.92
N ASP A 85 10.49 -6.55 -15.02
CA ASP A 85 11.37 -7.70 -14.89
C ASP A 85 11.58 -8.38 -16.23
N ILE A 86 12.81 -8.70 -16.54
CA ILE A 86 13.18 -9.44 -17.75
C ILE A 86 14.05 -10.64 -17.42
N HIS A 87 13.67 -11.78 -17.95
CA HIS A 87 14.43 -13.01 -17.93
C HIS A 87 15.00 -13.28 -19.33
N PHE A 88 16.26 -13.67 -19.40
CA PHE A 88 16.84 -14.20 -20.62
C PHE A 88 16.94 -15.72 -20.51
N ASP A 89 16.42 -16.44 -21.49
CA ASP A 89 16.29 -17.91 -21.49
C ASP A 89 17.60 -18.69 -21.25
N ASN A 90 18.74 -18.04 -21.44
CA ASN A 90 20.07 -18.63 -21.29
C ASN A 90 20.82 -18.17 -20.04
N GLU A 91 20.20 -17.36 -19.18
CA GLU A 91 20.83 -16.81 -17.98
C GLU A 91 19.92 -17.05 -16.78
N ASP A 92 20.48 -17.62 -15.71
CA ASP A 92 19.81 -17.70 -14.41
C ASP A 92 19.81 -16.33 -13.69
N ILE A 93 19.46 -15.27 -14.42
CA ILE A 93 19.56 -13.89 -13.98
C ILE A 93 18.26 -13.17 -14.31
N ILE A 94 17.76 -12.44 -13.34
CA ILE A 94 16.66 -11.50 -13.54
C ILE A 94 17.25 -10.09 -13.59
N TYR A 95 16.85 -9.32 -14.59
CA TYR A 95 17.13 -7.90 -14.64
C TYR A 95 15.87 -7.13 -14.27
N HIS A 96 15.96 -6.35 -13.21
CA HIS A 96 14.88 -5.55 -12.66
C HIS A 96 15.09 -4.07 -13.00
N LEU A 97 14.11 -3.44 -13.67
CA LEU A 97 14.06 -1.99 -13.88
C LEU A 97 13.28 -1.35 -12.76
N CYS A 98 13.92 -0.46 -12.02
CA CYS A 98 13.30 0.35 -10.97
C CYS A 98 13.98 1.72 -10.91
N GLU A 99 13.22 2.78 -10.72
CA GLU A 99 13.71 4.17 -10.66
C GLU A 99 14.55 4.62 -11.88
N GLY A 100 14.33 3.98 -13.02
CA GLY A 100 15.04 4.23 -14.27
C GLY A 100 16.41 3.56 -14.38
N GLU A 101 16.78 2.73 -13.42
CA GLU A 101 18.03 1.96 -13.39
C GLU A 101 17.76 0.46 -13.51
N TRP A 102 18.69 -0.27 -14.11
CA TRP A 102 18.63 -1.71 -14.24
C TRP A 102 19.49 -2.39 -13.18
N TYR A 103 18.85 -3.26 -12.40
CA TYR A 103 19.50 -4.06 -11.37
C TYR A 103 19.56 -5.51 -11.80
N LYS A 104 20.71 -6.12 -11.58
CA LYS A 104 20.87 -7.57 -11.69
C LYS A 104 20.45 -8.19 -10.37
N VAL A 105 19.44 -9.04 -10.40
CA VAL A 105 18.89 -9.67 -9.20
C VAL A 105 19.38 -11.10 -9.11
N ASP A 106 19.93 -11.44 -7.97
CA ASP A 106 20.37 -12.81 -7.66
C ASP A 106 19.15 -13.71 -7.40
N GLN A 107 19.08 -14.87 -8.05
CA GLN A 107 17.97 -15.80 -7.88
C GLN A 107 17.92 -16.40 -6.48
N ASP A 108 19.07 -16.67 -5.86
CA ASP A 108 19.12 -17.21 -4.50
C ASP A 108 18.54 -16.19 -3.50
N TYR A 109 18.79 -14.90 -3.73
CA TYR A 109 18.18 -13.82 -2.96
C TYR A 109 16.67 -13.77 -3.13
N LEU A 110 16.18 -13.84 -4.38
CA LEU A 110 14.72 -13.86 -4.64
C LEU A 110 14.05 -15.08 -4.02
N GLN A 111 14.67 -16.26 -4.13
CA GLN A 111 14.12 -17.46 -3.48
C GLN A 111 14.09 -17.31 -1.97
N SER A 112 15.17 -16.80 -1.37
CA SER A 112 15.22 -16.52 0.07
C SER A 112 14.14 -15.52 0.51
N LEU A 113 13.87 -14.48 -0.30
CA LEU A 113 12.82 -13.50 -0.05
C LEU A 113 11.42 -14.14 -0.14
N LYS A 114 11.18 -14.97 -1.16
CA LYS A 114 9.92 -15.73 -1.30
C LYS A 114 9.69 -16.64 -0.11
N ASP A 115 10.68 -17.43 0.27
CA ASP A 115 10.61 -18.34 1.42
C ASP A 115 10.35 -17.56 2.72
N TYR A 116 10.96 -16.39 2.87
CA TYR A 116 10.75 -15.51 4.02
C TYR A 116 9.30 -14.99 4.08
N ILE A 117 8.75 -14.56 2.95
CA ILE A 117 7.37 -14.07 2.85
C ILE A 117 6.39 -15.22 3.09
N ASP A 118 6.57 -16.37 2.41
CA ASP A 118 5.67 -17.51 2.53
C ASP A 118 5.62 -18.09 3.95
N ALA A 119 6.75 -18.05 4.67
CA ALA A 119 6.80 -18.45 6.08
C ALA A 119 6.04 -17.49 7.02
N ARG A 120 5.72 -16.28 6.57
CA ARG A 120 5.00 -15.23 7.34
C ARG A 120 3.60 -14.94 6.84
N CYS A 121 3.24 -15.49 5.69
CA CYS A 121 1.88 -15.42 5.19
C CYS A 121 1.03 -16.49 5.90
N GLU A 122 0.05 -16.04 6.65
CA GLU A 122 -0.89 -16.89 7.38
C GLU A 122 -2.32 -16.65 6.87
N ASP A 123 -3.20 -17.60 7.08
CA ASP A 123 -4.62 -17.38 6.88
C ASP A 123 -5.10 -16.40 7.96
N THR A 124 -5.74 -15.32 7.54
CA THR A 124 -6.24 -14.31 8.47
C THR A 124 -7.48 -14.80 9.22
N LEU A 125 -7.63 -14.33 10.46
CA LEU A 125 -8.86 -14.47 11.23
C LEU A 125 -9.89 -13.39 10.90
N LEU A 126 -9.51 -12.38 10.11
CA LEU A 126 -10.43 -11.34 9.65
C LEU A 126 -11.47 -11.92 8.67
N PRO A 127 -12.72 -11.44 8.71
CA PRO A 127 -13.76 -11.92 7.82
C PRO A 127 -13.46 -11.59 6.35
N PRO A 128 -13.99 -12.38 5.40
CA PRO A 128 -13.84 -12.08 3.98
C PRO A 128 -14.42 -10.70 3.62
N TYR A 129 -13.73 -9.98 2.73
CA TYR A 129 -14.20 -8.72 2.22
C TYR A 129 -15.44 -8.87 1.33
N ASN A 130 -16.51 -8.12 1.62
CA ASN A 130 -17.76 -8.11 0.86
C ASN A 130 -18.44 -6.72 0.81
N HIS A 131 -17.66 -5.66 0.97
CA HIS A 131 -18.15 -4.28 1.17
C HIS A 131 -18.13 -3.44 -0.12
N ASP A 132 -18.18 -4.06 -1.29
CA ASP A 132 -18.30 -3.35 -2.55
C ASP A 132 -19.59 -2.51 -2.60
N LYS A 133 -19.48 -1.23 -2.92
CA LYS A 133 -20.60 -0.33 -3.20
C LYS A 133 -20.78 -0.18 -4.71
N ILE A 134 -22.01 -0.24 -5.18
CA ILE A 134 -22.34 0.04 -6.59
C ILE A 134 -23.02 1.42 -6.63
N ARG A 135 -22.37 2.39 -7.26
CA ARG A 135 -22.95 3.69 -7.61
C ARG A 135 -22.81 3.90 -9.11
N ASP A 136 -23.89 4.29 -9.79
CA ASP A 136 -23.93 4.60 -11.23
C ASP A 136 -23.32 3.47 -12.10
N ASN A 137 -23.57 2.20 -11.75
CA ASN A 137 -23.00 1.01 -12.37
C ASN A 137 -21.46 0.87 -12.21
N ILE A 138 -20.84 1.68 -11.38
CA ILE A 138 -19.42 1.57 -11.03
C ILE A 138 -19.31 0.88 -9.67
N ARG A 139 -18.46 -0.16 -9.64
CA ARG A 139 -18.14 -0.88 -8.41
C ARG A 139 -17.05 -0.12 -7.66
N ASN A 140 -17.41 0.44 -6.51
CA ASN A 140 -16.47 1.10 -5.60
C ASN A 140 -16.17 0.17 -4.43
N TYR A 141 -14.89 0.04 -4.09
CA TYR A 141 -14.44 -0.63 -2.89
C TYR A 141 -14.57 0.30 -1.67
N SER A 142 -14.71 -0.27 -0.49
CA SER A 142 -14.78 0.52 0.74
C SER A 142 -13.99 -0.17 1.84
N GLU A 143 -12.74 0.25 2.02
CA GLU A 143 -11.89 -0.17 3.16
C GLU A 143 -12.53 0.27 4.48
N GLU A 144 -12.92 1.54 4.58
CA GLU A 144 -13.56 2.13 5.76
C GLU A 144 -14.76 1.31 6.26
N ASN A 145 -15.73 0.99 5.39
CA ASN A 145 -16.89 0.19 5.83
C ASN A 145 -16.50 -1.23 6.25
N TYR A 146 -15.47 -1.81 5.63
CA TYR A 146 -14.95 -3.10 6.05
C TYR A 146 -14.33 -3.01 7.45
N ASN A 147 -13.49 -2.01 7.70
CA ASN A 147 -12.82 -1.80 8.98
C ASN A 147 -13.84 -1.59 10.11
N GLU A 148 -14.85 -0.75 9.87
CA GLU A 148 -15.95 -0.52 10.82
C GLU A 148 -16.76 -1.79 11.09
N ASP A 149 -17.11 -2.54 10.06
CA ASP A 149 -17.91 -3.78 10.19
C ASP A 149 -17.16 -4.86 10.97
N VAL A 150 -15.88 -5.03 10.71
CA VAL A 150 -15.01 -5.96 11.46
C VAL A 150 -14.96 -5.58 12.93
N ALA A 151 -14.79 -4.30 13.25
CA ALA A 151 -14.72 -3.82 14.62
C ALA A 151 -16.06 -3.95 15.36
N ASN A 152 -17.18 -3.67 14.67
CA ASN A 152 -18.53 -3.74 15.25
C ASN A 152 -18.99 -5.18 15.50
N ASN A 153 -18.57 -6.13 14.68
CA ASN A 153 -18.97 -7.55 14.79
C ASN A 153 -18.00 -8.39 15.63
N SER A 154 -16.93 -7.79 16.18
CA SER A 154 -15.96 -8.51 17.00
C SER A 154 -15.74 -7.85 18.35
N ARG A 155 -15.74 -8.65 19.41
CA ARG A 155 -15.49 -8.14 20.77
C ARG A 155 -14.07 -7.66 21.02
N ASN A 156 -13.11 -8.14 20.21
CA ASN A 156 -11.69 -7.89 20.45
C ASN A 156 -11.06 -6.95 19.42
N HIS A 157 -11.86 -6.36 18.53
CA HIS A 157 -11.39 -5.44 17.48
C HIS A 157 -11.92 -4.04 17.71
N ILE A 158 -11.11 -3.02 17.47
CA ILE A 158 -11.46 -1.60 17.55
C ILE A 158 -11.00 -0.95 16.25
N CYS A 159 -11.87 -0.21 15.57
CA CYS A 159 -11.50 0.58 14.40
C CYS A 159 -10.75 1.83 14.83
N LEU A 160 -9.55 2.02 14.31
CA LEU A 160 -8.70 3.19 14.51
C LEU A 160 -8.31 3.85 13.17
N ASP A 161 -9.02 3.51 12.09
CA ASP A 161 -8.84 4.12 10.78
C ASP A 161 -8.96 5.66 10.88
N GLN A 162 -8.02 6.37 10.25
CA GLN A 162 -7.91 7.84 10.27
C GLN A 162 -7.70 8.46 11.67
N LYS A 163 -7.31 7.70 12.67
CA LYS A 163 -6.95 8.22 14.00
C LYS A 163 -5.48 8.58 14.06
N ASP A 164 -5.13 9.56 14.90
CA ASP A 164 -3.78 10.11 14.99
C ASP A 164 -3.15 9.85 16.36
N ILE A 165 -1.93 9.28 16.36
CA ILE A 165 -1.10 9.08 17.54
C ILE A 165 0.18 9.90 17.53
N SER A 166 0.39 10.78 16.54
CA SER A 166 1.63 11.57 16.45
C SER A 166 1.80 12.50 17.64
N PRO A 167 3.04 12.76 18.08
CA PRO A 167 3.34 13.81 19.05
C PRO A 167 2.90 15.17 18.54
N ASP A 168 2.62 16.10 19.46
CA ASP A 168 2.17 17.44 19.13
C ASP A 168 3.17 18.16 18.19
N GLY A 169 2.66 18.74 17.10
CA GLY A 169 3.45 19.45 16.11
C GLY A 169 4.09 18.58 15.01
N HIS A 170 3.77 17.31 14.97
CA HIS A 170 4.18 16.39 13.89
C HIS A 170 3.04 16.12 12.91
N THR A 171 3.39 15.56 11.74
CA THR A 171 2.42 15.11 10.75
C THR A 171 1.64 13.91 11.29
N GLN A 172 0.39 13.79 10.86
CA GLN A 172 -0.49 12.70 11.26
C GLN A 172 0.13 11.32 11.01
N ILE A 173 0.15 10.48 12.04
CA ILE A 173 0.56 9.07 11.95
C ILE A 173 -0.57 8.22 12.51
N GLU A 174 -1.14 7.40 11.66
CA GLU A 174 -2.18 6.46 12.04
C GLU A 174 -1.56 5.25 12.75
N PRO A 175 -2.14 4.77 13.86
CA PRO A 175 -1.64 3.57 14.53
C PRO A 175 -1.85 2.30 13.68
N CYS A 176 -3.03 2.15 13.10
CA CYS A 176 -3.47 1.05 12.24
C CYS A 176 -4.94 1.28 11.85
N ASP A 177 -5.45 0.50 10.90
CA ASP A 177 -6.88 0.53 10.55
C ASP A 177 -7.74 -0.14 11.64
N ILE A 178 -7.29 -1.29 12.13
CA ILE A 178 -7.95 -2.04 13.21
C ILE A 178 -6.92 -2.48 14.23
N ILE A 179 -7.21 -2.29 15.50
CA ILE A 179 -6.43 -2.88 16.58
C ILE A 179 -7.20 -4.01 17.24
N SER A 180 -6.50 -5.09 17.59
CA SER A 180 -7.10 -6.20 18.31
C SER A 180 -6.22 -6.74 19.43
N TYR A 181 -6.85 -7.47 20.37
CA TYR A 181 -6.17 -8.17 21.43
C TYR A 181 -6.36 -9.68 21.28
N HIS A 182 -5.27 -10.42 21.19
CA HIS A 182 -5.28 -11.87 21.12
C HIS A 182 -3.98 -12.45 21.70
N ASP A 183 -4.08 -13.55 22.46
CA ASP A 183 -2.94 -14.27 23.04
C ASP A 183 -1.90 -13.37 23.76
N ASN A 184 -2.38 -12.41 24.54
CA ASN A 184 -1.55 -11.45 25.25
C ASN A 184 -0.66 -10.60 24.33
N LYS A 185 -1.15 -10.32 23.11
CA LYS A 185 -0.54 -9.43 22.13
C LYS A 185 -1.55 -8.38 21.67
N CYS A 186 -1.04 -7.19 21.41
CA CYS A 186 -1.76 -6.15 20.70
C CYS A 186 -1.43 -6.27 19.22
N ILE A 187 -2.43 -6.54 18.38
CA ILE A 187 -2.26 -6.76 16.95
C ILE A 187 -2.74 -5.53 16.21
N PHE A 188 -1.85 -4.95 15.43
CA PHE A 188 -2.09 -3.78 14.58
C PHE A 188 -2.35 -4.28 13.17
N HIS A 189 -3.60 -4.25 12.74
CA HIS A 189 -4.00 -4.65 11.39
C HIS A 189 -3.98 -3.43 10.48
N HIS A 190 -3.11 -3.47 9.47
CA HIS A 190 -3.08 -2.53 8.37
C HIS A 190 -3.70 -3.19 7.14
N ILE A 191 -4.77 -2.62 6.60
CA ILE A 191 -5.62 -3.25 5.59
C ILE A 191 -5.56 -2.48 4.28
N LYS A 192 -5.42 -3.22 3.17
CA LYS A 192 -5.41 -2.62 1.84
C LYS A 192 -6.10 -3.47 0.79
N ILE A 193 -7.02 -2.84 0.05
CA ILE A 193 -7.67 -3.46 -1.12
C ILE A 193 -6.78 -3.23 -2.34
N SER A 194 -5.62 -3.82 -2.35
CA SER A 194 -4.70 -3.73 -3.49
C SER A 194 -3.56 -4.73 -3.37
N SER A 195 -3.02 -5.14 -4.51
CA SER A 195 -1.74 -5.83 -4.59
C SER A 195 -0.71 -5.07 -5.43
N ARG A 196 -0.88 -3.75 -5.57
CA ARG A 196 0.04 -2.88 -6.33
C ARG A 196 1.22 -2.47 -5.47
N SER A 197 2.42 -2.47 -6.04
CA SER A 197 3.68 -2.18 -5.33
C SER A 197 3.64 -0.87 -4.55
N SER A 198 3.17 0.21 -5.17
CA SER A 198 3.11 1.53 -4.52
C SER A 198 2.22 1.56 -3.28
N GLN A 199 1.05 0.92 -3.37
CA GLN A 199 0.11 0.87 -2.25
C GLN A 199 0.57 -0.08 -1.14
N LEU A 200 1.20 -1.20 -1.51
CA LEU A 200 1.78 -2.11 -0.51
C LEU A 200 3.01 -1.51 0.16
N SER A 201 3.86 -0.77 -0.58
CA SER A 201 4.98 -0.06 0.03
C SER A 201 4.51 0.97 1.07
N HIS A 202 3.44 1.70 0.77
CA HIS A 202 2.82 2.61 1.74
C HIS A 202 2.30 1.84 2.97
N LEU A 203 1.52 0.78 2.76
CA LEU A 203 0.98 -0.06 3.82
C LEU A 203 2.08 -0.60 4.75
N PHE A 204 3.18 -1.10 4.19
CA PHE A 204 4.29 -1.62 4.98
C PHE A 204 5.01 -0.52 5.77
N ASN A 205 5.20 0.65 5.17
CA ASN A 205 5.79 1.81 5.85
C ASN A 205 4.89 2.33 6.99
N GLN A 206 3.57 2.38 6.80
CA GLN A 206 2.64 2.74 7.88
C GLN A 206 2.82 1.80 9.07
N GLY A 207 2.82 0.48 8.84
CA GLY A 207 2.98 -0.49 9.91
C GLY A 207 4.33 -0.40 10.64
N VAL A 208 5.42 -0.11 9.94
CA VAL A 208 6.73 0.09 10.56
C VAL A 208 6.74 1.39 11.38
N ASN A 209 6.35 2.51 10.77
CA ASN A 209 6.39 3.82 11.39
C ASN A 209 5.52 3.90 12.64
N SER A 210 4.31 3.32 12.62
CA SER A 210 3.42 3.32 13.78
C SER A 210 4.02 2.56 14.98
N ILE A 211 4.64 1.41 14.74
CA ILE A 211 5.27 0.64 15.83
C ILE A 211 6.55 1.30 16.34
N GLU A 212 7.39 1.84 15.45
CA GLU A 212 8.59 2.58 15.87
C GLU A 212 8.21 3.79 16.72
N LEU A 213 7.17 4.54 16.33
CA LEU A 213 6.67 5.67 17.11
C LEU A 213 6.19 5.21 18.49
N LEU A 214 5.43 4.12 18.59
CA LEU A 214 4.95 3.57 19.86
C LEU A 214 6.09 3.05 20.75
N ILE A 215 7.20 2.59 20.18
CA ILE A 215 8.38 2.16 20.94
C ILE A 215 9.16 3.37 21.47
N LEU A 216 9.31 4.41 20.66
CA LEU A 216 10.18 5.55 20.94
C LEU A 216 9.49 6.65 21.76
N GLU A 217 8.18 6.85 21.56
CA GLU A 217 7.45 8.01 22.07
C GLU A 217 6.36 7.62 23.08
N SER A 218 6.60 7.95 24.37
CA SER A 218 5.61 7.67 25.43
C SER A 218 4.28 8.38 25.23
N ARG A 219 4.30 9.60 24.66
CA ARG A 219 3.08 10.37 24.38
C ARG A 219 2.17 9.69 23.36
N SER A 220 2.76 9.04 22.34
CA SER A 220 2.01 8.27 21.35
C SER A 220 1.35 7.02 21.94
N LYS A 221 1.99 6.38 22.93
CA LYS A 221 1.36 5.30 23.70
C LYS A 221 0.16 5.79 24.52
N GLU A 222 0.28 6.96 25.16
CA GLU A 222 -0.82 7.57 25.91
C GLU A 222 -2.00 7.88 24.97
N LYS A 223 -1.74 8.53 23.82
CA LYS A 223 -2.77 8.81 22.81
C LYS A 223 -3.44 7.53 22.31
N LEU A 224 -2.66 6.46 22.05
CA LEU A 224 -3.24 5.18 21.64
C LEU A 224 -4.19 4.61 22.72
N LYS A 225 -3.83 4.71 23.99
CA LYS A 225 -4.70 4.27 25.09
C LYS A 225 -5.96 5.11 25.20
N GLU A 226 -5.84 6.44 25.06
CA GLU A 226 -6.97 7.37 25.01
C GLU A 226 -7.94 6.98 23.87
N LEU A 227 -7.43 6.73 22.66
CA LEU A 227 -8.22 6.30 21.49
C LEU A 227 -8.90 4.94 21.71
N ILE A 228 -8.24 4.00 22.36
CA ILE A 228 -8.83 2.70 22.70
C ILE A 228 -9.96 2.90 23.71
N GLU A 229 -9.76 3.68 24.78
CA GLU A 229 -10.76 3.96 25.78
C GLU A 229 -12.01 4.62 25.19
N GLU A 230 -11.83 5.58 24.27
CA GLU A 230 -12.93 6.27 23.58
C GLU A 230 -13.75 5.35 22.67
N ASN A 231 -13.12 4.34 22.07
CA ASN A 231 -13.76 3.48 21.07
C ASN A 231 -14.07 2.07 21.58
N ILE A 232 -13.74 1.76 22.85
CA ILE A 232 -13.98 0.45 23.43
C ILE A 232 -15.42 0.35 23.94
N GLN A 233 -16.20 -0.56 23.38
CA GLN A 233 -17.56 -0.84 23.83
C GLN A 233 -17.56 -2.24 24.49
N ASP A 234 -17.78 -2.30 25.80
CA ASP A 234 -17.88 -3.57 26.57
C ASP A 234 -16.69 -4.54 26.36
N LYS A 235 -15.52 -4.00 26.08
CA LYS A 235 -14.27 -4.76 25.82
C LYS A 235 -13.33 -4.63 27.02
N ASP A 236 -12.35 -5.53 27.09
CA ASP A 236 -11.38 -5.59 28.20
C ASP A 236 -10.27 -4.53 28.03
N LEU A 237 -10.53 -3.29 28.47
CA LEU A 237 -9.58 -2.18 28.44
C LEU A 237 -8.29 -2.49 29.22
N ASP A 238 -8.40 -3.18 30.35
CA ASP A 238 -7.22 -3.50 31.18
C ASP A 238 -6.26 -4.42 30.46
N SER A 239 -6.76 -5.36 29.67
CA SER A 239 -5.95 -6.24 28.85
C SER A 239 -5.21 -5.49 27.74
N PHE A 240 -5.90 -4.55 27.05
CA PHE A 240 -5.24 -3.69 26.06
C PHE A 240 -4.13 -2.86 26.70
N ASN A 241 -4.43 -2.14 27.77
CA ASN A 241 -3.49 -1.24 28.42
C ASN A 241 -2.24 -1.99 28.91
N ARG A 242 -2.43 -3.15 29.55
CA ARG A 242 -1.33 -3.98 30.00
C ARG A 242 -0.41 -4.42 28.88
N VAL A 243 -0.96 -4.79 27.73
CA VAL A 243 -0.17 -5.28 26.59
C VAL A 243 0.55 -4.13 25.91
N ILE A 244 -0.09 -2.95 25.80
CA ILE A 244 0.55 -1.74 25.26
C ILE A 244 1.72 -1.32 26.14
N ASP A 245 1.58 -1.34 27.48
CA ASP A 245 2.65 -1.01 28.40
C ASP A 245 3.83 -1.96 28.29
N ASN A 246 3.56 -3.25 28.10
CA ASN A 246 4.60 -4.27 27.92
C ASN A 246 5.27 -4.24 26.54
N GLY A 247 4.73 -3.48 25.57
CA GLY A 247 5.27 -3.41 24.21
C GLY A 247 5.16 -4.74 23.45
N ASN A 248 4.18 -5.59 23.78
CA ASN A 248 3.99 -6.88 23.12
C ASN A 248 3.11 -6.70 21.86
N TYR A 249 3.72 -6.21 20.79
CA TYR A 249 3.06 -5.85 19.55
C TYR A 249 3.24 -6.91 18.46
N LYS A 250 2.22 -7.05 17.61
CA LYS A 250 2.28 -7.78 16.34
C LYS A 250 1.68 -6.87 15.26
N VAL A 251 2.34 -6.76 14.11
CA VAL A 251 1.78 -6.11 12.94
C VAL A 251 1.25 -7.17 11.97
N GLU A 252 0.05 -6.99 11.49
CA GLU A 252 -0.56 -7.81 10.45
C GLU A 252 -0.96 -6.93 9.26
N PHE A 253 -0.49 -7.32 8.06
CA PHE A 253 -0.87 -6.68 6.82
C PHE A 253 -1.99 -7.47 6.15
N GLY A 254 -3.20 -6.92 6.17
CA GLY A 254 -4.39 -7.49 5.55
C GLY A 254 -4.51 -7.07 4.09
N ILE A 255 -4.06 -7.93 3.16
CA ILE A 255 -4.10 -7.65 1.73
C ILE A 255 -5.35 -8.28 1.13
N ILE A 256 -6.32 -7.44 0.74
CA ILE A 256 -7.56 -7.88 0.10
C ILE A 256 -7.34 -7.92 -1.41
N THR A 257 -7.40 -9.12 -1.97
CA THR A 257 -7.14 -9.34 -3.41
C THR A 257 -8.06 -10.43 -3.98
N LYS A 258 -8.26 -10.40 -5.30
CA LYS A 258 -8.94 -11.45 -6.05
C LYS A 258 -8.02 -12.59 -6.46
N LYS A 259 -6.72 -12.47 -6.21
CA LYS A 259 -5.74 -13.51 -6.53
C LYS A 259 -5.89 -14.70 -5.56
N PRO A 260 -5.62 -15.95 -6.01
CA PRO A 260 -5.72 -17.12 -5.15
C PRO A 260 -4.76 -17.06 -3.96
N ALA A 261 -5.26 -17.29 -2.75
CA ALA A 261 -4.45 -17.22 -1.51
C ALA A 261 -3.26 -18.21 -1.48
N ARG A 262 -3.37 -19.34 -2.20
CA ARG A 262 -2.28 -20.33 -2.30
C ARG A 262 -1.03 -19.84 -3.02
N LEU A 263 -1.13 -18.71 -3.75
CA LEU A 263 -0.03 -18.09 -4.49
C LEU A 263 0.52 -16.90 -3.70
N LYS A 264 0.93 -17.13 -2.45
CA LYS A 264 1.28 -16.08 -1.49
C LYS A 264 2.34 -15.11 -2.02
N SER A 265 3.57 -15.58 -2.24
CA SER A 265 4.65 -14.74 -2.74
C SER A 265 4.43 -14.26 -4.19
N GLU A 266 3.72 -15.03 -5.02
CA GLU A 266 3.38 -14.66 -6.40
C GLU A 266 2.30 -13.57 -6.49
N ASN A 267 1.59 -13.29 -5.39
CA ASN A 267 0.59 -12.22 -5.33
C ASN A 267 1.18 -10.87 -4.96
N LEU A 268 2.41 -10.85 -4.46
CA LEU A 268 3.12 -9.64 -4.13
C LEU A 268 4.01 -9.23 -5.31
N PRO A 269 4.04 -7.94 -5.67
CA PRO A 269 5.04 -7.42 -6.59
C PRO A 269 6.40 -7.45 -5.87
N LEU A 270 7.25 -8.32 -6.30
CA LEU A 270 8.62 -8.45 -5.78
C LEU A 270 9.55 -7.67 -6.67
#